data_55e77dde18eb5fb89231c911bc1f2aa7
#
_entry.id   55e77dde18eb5fb89231c911bc1f2aa7
#
_cell.length_a   1.000
_cell.length_b   1.000
_cell.length_c   1.000
_cell.angle_alpha   90.00
_cell.angle_beta   90.00
_cell.angle_gamma   90.00
#
_symmetry.space_group_name_H-M   'P 1'
#
loop_
_entity.id
_entity.type
_entity.pdbx_description
1 polymer ?
#
loop_
_entity_poly.entity_id
_entity_poly.type
_entity_poly.pdbx_seq_one_letter_code
_entity_poly.pdbx_strand_id
1 'polypeptide(L)'
;MKRTAPKRRKRAEGAKGRPLTSHVHYKRGTRLEARDAAAARAAYEACLEGDCTHLEARINLGRLLHADGLLKEAEALYRDTYHANPILYFNLGVLLEDLHREMEAIEAYREALLHDPGMADAHFNLSLIHSRRGEAQPAFRHLLAYRRLILVST
;
A
#
# COMPACT_ATOMS: atom_id res chain seq x y z
N MET A 1 -74.31 11.55 3.91
CA MET A 1 -73.01 12.20 3.60
C MET A 1 -71.88 11.43 4.24
N LYS A 2 -71.12 10.66 3.46
CA LYS A 2 -69.97 9.89 3.96
C LYS A 2 -68.70 10.70 3.67
N ARG A 3 -68.01 11.18 4.69
CA ARG A 3 -66.72 11.87 4.57
C ARG A 3 -65.61 10.84 4.32
N THR A 4 -64.98 10.89 3.17
CA THR A 4 -63.81 10.12 2.80
C THR A 4 -62.59 10.77 3.42
N ALA A 5 -61.83 10.01 4.26
CA ALA A 5 -60.59 10.44 4.83
C ALA A 5 -59.45 10.50 3.77
N PRO A 6 -58.51 11.44 3.84
CA PRO A 6 -57.44 11.55 2.87
C PRO A 6 -56.42 10.40 3.03
N LYS A 7 -56.09 9.73 1.91
CA LYS A 7 -55.07 8.71 1.84
C LYS A 7 -53.71 9.32 2.22
N ARG A 8 -53.14 8.86 3.32
CA ARG A 8 -51.71 9.12 3.71
C ARG A 8 -50.80 8.67 2.57
N ARG A 9 -50.16 9.61 1.89
CA ARG A 9 -49.04 9.34 0.98
C ARG A 9 -47.94 8.70 1.83
N LYS A 10 -47.61 7.43 1.57
CA LYS A 10 -46.37 6.80 2.04
C LYS A 10 -45.23 7.63 1.48
N ARG A 11 -44.43 8.26 2.36
CA ARG A 11 -43.11 8.81 2.00
C ARG A 11 -42.31 7.65 1.42
N ALA A 12 -41.81 7.84 0.20
CA ALA A 12 -40.83 6.96 -0.38
C ALA A 12 -39.62 6.95 0.58
N GLU A 13 -39.39 5.81 1.23
CA GLU A 13 -38.13 5.54 1.90
C GLU A 13 -37.04 5.70 0.85
N GLY A 14 -36.08 6.63 1.12
CA GLY A 14 -35.04 6.97 0.21
C GLY A 14 -34.31 5.71 -0.23
N ALA A 15 -34.12 5.55 -1.52
CA ALA A 15 -33.29 4.53 -2.11
C ALA A 15 -31.92 4.61 -1.45
N LYS A 16 -31.64 3.71 -0.51
CA LYS A 16 -30.29 3.43 -0.06
C LYS A 16 -29.55 2.99 -1.30
N GLY A 17 -28.68 3.84 -1.82
CA GLY A 17 -27.85 3.55 -2.98
C GLY A 17 -27.20 2.18 -2.80
N ARG A 18 -27.19 1.39 -3.86
CA ARG A 18 -26.50 0.09 -3.87
C ARG A 18 -25.08 0.31 -3.34
N PRO A 19 -24.61 -0.46 -2.34
CA PRO A 19 -23.28 -0.27 -1.80
C PRO A 19 -22.25 -0.32 -2.94
N LEU A 20 -21.34 0.66 -2.96
CA LEU A 20 -20.31 0.72 -3.97
C LEU A 20 -19.43 -0.54 -3.85
N THR A 21 -19.04 -1.12 -4.98
CA THR A 21 -18.12 -2.26 -4.99
C THR A 21 -16.73 -1.79 -4.57
N SER A 22 -15.90 -2.69 -4.01
CA SER A 22 -14.52 -2.41 -3.62
C SER A 22 -13.73 -1.75 -4.75
N HIS A 23 -13.92 -2.21 -5.98
CA HIS A 23 -13.28 -1.61 -7.15
C HIS A 23 -13.67 -0.13 -7.39
N VAL A 24 -14.91 0.26 -7.11
CA VAL A 24 -15.34 1.67 -7.22
C VAL A 24 -14.68 2.51 -6.14
N HIS A 25 -14.55 1.99 -4.91
CA HIS A 25 -13.82 2.64 -3.84
C HIS A 25 -12.33 2.81 -4.18
N TYR A 26 -11.70 1.78 -4.72
CA TYR A 26 -10.32 1.86 -5.20
C TYR A 26 -10.13 2.96 -6.25
N LYS A 27 -10.95 2.97 -7.31
CA LYS A 27 -10.90 4.03 -8.35
C LYS A 27 -11.15 5.43 -7.78
N ARG A 28 -12.00 5.56 -6.78
CA ARG A 28 -12.22 6.83 -6.09
C ARG A 28 -10.94 7.26 -5.36
N GLY A 29 -10.29 6.36 -4.63
CA GLY A 29 -9.03 6.61 -3.95
C GLY A 29 -7.96 7.13 -4.89
N THR A 30 -7.73 6.43 -6.01
CA THR A 30 -6.70 6.84 -7.00
C THR A 30 -6.95 8.22 -7.63
N ARG A 31 -8.20 8.63 -7.80
CA ARG A 31 -8.52 9.97 -8.31
C ARG A 31 -8.29 11.08 -7.28
N LEU A 32 -8.41 10.76 -6.01
CA LEU A 32 -8.31 11.71 -4.90
C LEU A 32 -6.86 11.87 -4.41
N GLU A 33 -5.99 10.89 -4.63
CA GLU A 33 -4.66 10.80 -4.05
C GLU A 33 -3.83 12.09 -4.21
N ALA A 34 -3.89 12.70 -5.38
CA ALA A 34 -3.14 13.94 -5.66
C ALA A 34 -3.81 15.23 -5.14
N ARG A 35 -5.07 15.18 -4.70
CA ARG A 35 -5.87 16.36 -4.35
C ARG A 35 -6.30 16.38 -2.90
N ASP A 36 -6.61 15.23 -2.36
CA ASP A 36 -7.15 15.03 -1.01
C ASP A 36 -6.73 13.66 -0.49
N ALA A 37 -5.57 13.63 0.14
CA ALA A 37 -4.99 12.39 0.67
C ALA A 37 -5.89 11.76 1.76
N ALA A 38 -6.59 12.58 2.56
CA ALA A 38 -7.49 12.07 3.60
C ALA A 38 -8.71 11.37 2.99
N ALA A 39 -9.32 11.96 1.95
CA ALA A 39 -10.42 11.34 1.24
C ALA A 39 -9.97 10.11 0.42
N ALA A 40 -8.74 10.09 -0.12
CA ALA A 40 -8.16 8.94 -0.77
C ALA A 40 -7.97 7.78 0.21
N ARG A 41 -7.42 8.07 1.40
CA ARG A 41 -7.27 7.11 2.48
C ARG A 41 -8.60 6.47 2.86
N ALA A 42 -9.62 7.27 3.14
CA ALA A 42 -10.96 6.76 3.46
C ALA A 42 -11.55 5.88 2.34
N ALA A 43 -11.25 6.20 1.08
CA ALA A 43 -11.69 5.39 -0.06
C ALA A 43 -10.96 4.04 -0.14
N TYR A 44 -9.65 3.99 0.15
CA TYR A 44 -8.91 2.73 0.19
C TYR A 44 -9.30 1.88 1.40
N GLU A 45 -9.57 2.49 2.56
CA GLU A 45 -10.12 1.79 3.74
C GLU A 45 -11.46 1.13 3.38
N ALA A 46 -12.40 1.86 2.78
CA ALA A 46 -13.66 1.31 2.32
C ALA A 46 -13.51 0.21 1.24
N CYS A 47 -12.48 0.30 0.40
CA CYS A 47 -12.14 -0.77 -0.54
C CYS A 47 -11.78 -2.05 0.22
N LEU A 48 -10.90 -1.96 1.22
CA LEU A 48 -10.41 -3.10 2.00
C LEU A 48 -11.47 -3.66 2.95
N GLU A 49 -12.43 -2.86 3.42
CA GLU A 49 -13.60 -3.35 4.16
C GLU A 49 -14.48 -4.26 3.30
N GLY A 50 -14.60 -3.95 2.01
CA GLY A 50 -15.38 -4.76 1.06
C GLY A 50 -14.60 -5.92 0.44
N ASP A 51 -13.28 -5.76 0.29
CA ASP A 51 -12.35 -6.77 -0.24
C ASP A 51 -10.99 -6.62 0.44
N CYS A 52 -10.78 -7.34 1.52
CA CYS A 52 -9.54 -7.30 2.31
C CYS A 52 -8.31 -7.83 1.54
N THR A 53 -8.52 -8.49 0.40
CA THR A 53 -7.43 -9.03 -0.44
C THR A 53 -6.99 -8.08 -1.56
N HIS A 54 -7.63 -6.90 -1.69
CA HIS A 54 -7.32 -5.95 -2.76
C HIS A 54 -5.91 -5.36 -2.58
N LEU A 55 -4.97 -5.91 -3.31
CA LEU A 55 -3.53 -5.64 -3.16
C LEU A 55 -3.17 -4.17 -3.38
N GLU A 56 -3.63 -3.58 -4.49
CA GLU A 56 -3.29 -2.20 -4.85
C GLU A 56 -3.86 -1.19 -3.85
N ALA A 57 -5.05 -1.44 -3.30
CA ALA A 57 -5.62 -0.61 -2.25
C ALA A 57 -4.77 -0.68 -0.98
N ARG A 58 -4.27 -1.87 -0.62
CA ARG A 58 -3.39 -2.09 0.52
C ARG A 58 -2.06 -1.35 0.35
N ILE A 59 -1.43 -1.45 -0.83
CA ILE A 59 -0.18 -0.75 -1.14
C ILE A 59 -0.37 0.76 -1.04
N ASN A 60 -1.41 1.29 -1.67
CA ASN A 60 -1.65 2.73 -1.70
C ASN A 60 -2.02 3.28 -0.32
N LEU A 61 -2.87 2.57 0.43
CA LEU A 61 -3.20 2.94 1.81
C LEU A 61 -1.96 2.94 2.70
N GLY A 62 -1.12 1.90 2.60
CA GLY A 62 0.11 1.81 3.37
C GLY A 62 1.06 2.97 3.09
N ARG A 63 1.21 3.36 1.81
CA ARG A 63 2.02 4.53 1.41
C ARG A 63 1.48 5.84 1.99
N LEU A 64 0.16 6.06 1.96
CA LEU A 64 -0.46 7.25 2.54
C LEU A 64 -0.26 7.28 4.06
N LEU A 65 -0.50 6.17 4.75
CA LEU A 65 -0.27 6.07 6.20
C LEU A 65 1.19 6.32 6.57
N HIS A 66 2.14 5.78 5.79
CA HIS A 66 3.56 6.01 5.99
C HIS A 66 3.91 7.50 5.82
N ALA A 67 3.42 8.13 4.75
CA ALA A 67 3.62 9.57 4.49
C ALA A 67 3.02 10.47 5.59
N ASP A 68 1.91 10.06 6.19
CA ASP A 68 1.25 10.75 7.31
C ASP A 68 1.93 10.48 8.68
N GLY A 69 2.99 9.66 8.72
CA GLY A 69 3.69 9.28 9.95
C GLY A 69 2.95 8.23 10.80
N LEU A 70 1.90 7.62 10.28
CA LEU A 70 1.15 6.54 10.93
C LEU A 70 1.85 5.19 10.70
N LEU A 71 3.10 5.11 11.22
CA LEU A 71 4.04 4.05 10.87
C LEU A 71 3.60 2.68 11.37
N LYS A 72 2.93 2.59 12.52
CA LYS A 72 2.44 1.31 13.06
C LYS A 72 1.30 0.73 12.21
N GLU A 73 0.40 1.58 11.77
CA GLU A 73 -0.71 1.22 10.91
C GLU A 73 -0.22 0.79 9.52
N ALA A 74 0.75 1.52 8.96
CA ALA A 74 1.39 1.17 7.71
C ALA A 74 2.13 -0.18 7.82
N GLU A 75 2.90 -0.40 8.91
CA GLU A 75 3.59 -1.67 9.16
C GLU A 75 2.60 -2.84 9.24
N ALA A 76 1.49 -2.67 9.96
CA ALA A 76 0.47 -3.71 10.07
C ALA A 76 -0.11 -4.09 8.69
N LEU A 77 -0.40 -3.10 7.84
CA LEU A 77 -0.87 -3.34 6.48
C LEU A 77 0.15 -4.08 5.60
N TYR A 78 1.42 -3.75 5.72
CA TYR A 78 2.47 -4.40 4.92
C TYR A 78 2.78 -5.82 5.41
N ARG A 79 2.64 -6.10 6.70
CA ARG A 79 2.85 -7.43 7.28
C ARG A 79 1.64 -8.36 7.14
N ASP A 80 0.43 -7.82 7.12
CA ASP A 80 -0.80 -8.59 6.92
C ASP A 80 -0.98 -8.96 5.44
N THR A 81 -0.10 -9.82 4.94
CA THR A 81 -0.10 -10.23 3.54
C THR A 81 -0.68 -11.63 3.40
N TYR A 82 -1.87 -11.73 2.83
CA TYR A 82 -2.41 -13.01 2.36
C TYR A 82 -1.63 -13.55 1.15
N HIS A 83 -0.90 -12.68 0.46
CA HIS A 83 -0.09 -13.02 -0.71
C HIS A 83 1.29 -12.40 -0.59
N ALA A 84 2.32 -13.20 -0.77
CA ALA A 84 3.68 -12.73 -0.91
C ALA A 84 3.77 -11.79 -2.13
N ASN A 85 4.08 -10.51 -1.89
CA ASN A 85 4.17 -9.50 -2.94
C ASN A 85 5.44 -8.67 -2.78
N PRO A 86 6.29 -8.58 -3.82
CA PRO A 86 7.56 -7.88 -3.73
C PRO A 86 7.42 -6.40 -3.38
N ILE A 87 6.36 -5.72 -3.84
CA ILE A 87 6.15 -4.31 -3.55
C ILE A 87 5.79 -4.09 -2.08
N LEU A 88 5.00 -4.97 -1.46
CA LEU A 88 4.70 -4.88 -0.03
C LEU A 88 5.93 -5.08 0.82
N TYR A 89 6.76 -6.08 0.50
CA TYR A 89 8.03 -6.31 1.20
C TYR A 89 9.00 -5.15 1.01
N PHE A 90 9.08 -4.58 -0.18
CA PHE A 90 9.90 -3.40 -0.45
C PHE A 90 9.45 -2.21 0.40
N ASN A 91 8.15 -1.89 0.40
CA ASN A 91 7.59 -0.79 1.19
C ASN A 91 7.76 -1.02 2.69
N LEU A 92 7.65 -2.27 3.15
CA LEU A 92 7.98 -2.63 4.53
C LEU A 92 9.46 -2.35 4.85
N GLY A 93 10.37 -2.69 3.95
CA GLY A 93 11.79 -2.41 4.10
C GLY A 93 12.07 -0.91 4.25
N VAL A 94 11.47 -0.07 3.40
CA VAL A 94 11.58 1.40 3.48
C VAL A 94 11.06 1.92 4.82
N LEU A 95 9.89 1.47 5.25
CA LEU A 95 9.31 1.86 6.54
C LEU A 95 10.18 1.44 7.72
N LEU A 96 10.78 0.26 7.67
CA LEU A 96 11.67 -0.25 8.72
C LEU A 96 12.99 0.53 8.78
N GLU A 97 13.51 1.03 7.65
CA GLU A 97 14.65 1.97 7.64
C GLU A 97 14.30 3.28 8.36
N ASP A 98 13.12 3.85 8.10
CA ASP A 98 12.66 5.07 8.79
C ASP A 98 12.46 4.85 10.29
N LEU A 99 12.15 3.62 10.69
CA LEU A 99 12.10 3.19 12.11
C LEU A 99 13.47 2.83 12.69
N HIS A 100 14.57 2.98 11.94
CA HIS A 100 15.94 2.58 12.32
C HIS A 100 16.07 1.08 12.67
N ARG A 101 15.21 0.24 12.10
CA ARG A 101 15.20 -1.23 12.27
C ARG A 101 15.92 -1.91 11.11
N GLU A 102 17.22 -1.58 10.93
CA GLU A 102 18.00 -1.96 9.74
C GLU A 102 18.05 -3.48 9.46
N MET A 103 18.13 -4.32 10.50
CA MET A 103 18.18 -5.77 10.30
C MET A 103 16.89 -6.31 9.71
N GLU A 104 15.75 -5.80 10.20
CA GLU A 104 14.45 -6.19 9.68
C GLU A 104 14.22 -5.61 8.27
N ALA A 105 14.73 -4.41 7.99
CA ALA A 105 14.71 -3.83 6.65
C ALA A 105 15.49 -4.69 5.64
N ILE A 106 16.66 -5.19 6.02
CA ILE A 106 17.45 -6.13 5.18
C ILE A 106 16.62 -7.38 4.85
N GLU A 107 15.96 -7.98 5.85
CA GLU A 107 15.13 -9.16 5.62
C GLU A 107 13.94 -8.84 4.70
N ALA A 108 13.27 -7.71 4.91
CA ALA A 108 12.15 -7.30 4.06
C ALA A 108 12.58 -7.07 2.59
N TYR A 109 13.72 -6.42 2.36
CA TYR A 109 14.25 -6.26 1.00
C TYR A 109 14.69 -7.59 0.38
N ARG A 110 15.24 -8.53 1.17
CA ARG A 110 15.56 -9.87 0.69
C ARG A 110 14.32 -10.64 0.26
N GLU A 111 13.24 -10.56 1.05
CA GLU A 111 11.95 -11.13 0.66
C GLU A 111 11.42 -10.50 -0.63
N ALA A 112 11.52 -9.17 -0.77
CA ALA A 112 11.15 -8.51 -2.03
C ALA A 112 11.94 -9.09 -3.22
N LEU A 113 13.25 -9.25 -3.09
CA LEU A 113 14.13 -9.79 -4.13
C LEU A 113 13.96 -11.30 -4.37
N LEU A 114 13.47 -12.05 -3.38
CA LEU A 114 13.10 -13.46 -3.57
C LEU A 114 11.94 -13.60 -4.55
N HIS A 115 10.98 -12.66 -4.51
CA HIS A 115 9.81 -12.65 -5.37
C HIS A 115 10.03 -11.86 -6.68
N ASP A 116 10.88 -10.84 -6.66
CA ASP A 116 11.28 -10.07 -7.82
C ASP A 116 12.79 -9.76 -7.79
N PRO A 117 13.63 -10.65 -8.31
CA PRO A 117 15.07 -10.44 -8.39
C PRO A 117 15.50 -9.22 -9.24
N GLY A 118 14.57 -8.70 -10.06
CA GLY A 118 14.80 -7.54 -10.91
C GLY A 118 14.49 -6.19 -10.25
N MET A 119 14.11 -6.17 -8.98
CA MET A 119 13.79 -4.93 -8.27
C MET A 119 15.05 -4.13 -7.97
N ALA A 120 15.39 -3.21 -8.88
CA ALA A 120 16.61 -2.40 -8.80
C ALA A 120 16.69 -1.60 -7.49
N ASP A 121 15.57 -0.98 -7.07
CA ASP A 121 15.51 -0.15 -5.86
C ASP A 121 15.82 -0.96 -4.58
N ALA A 122 15.39 -2.21 -4.49
CA ALA A 122 15.73 -3.07 -3.36
C ALA A 122 17.23 -3.39 -3.31
N HIS A 123 17.85 -3.64 -4.46
CA HIS A 123 19.30 -3.79 -4.53
C HIS A 123 20.03 -2.50 -4.13
N PHE A 124 19.56 -1.36 -4.56
CA PHE A 124 20.15 -0.07 -4.18
C PHE A 124 20.08 0.15 -2.67
N ASN A 125 18.90 -0.01 -2.06
CA ASN A 125 18.72 0.18 -0.62
C ASN A 125 19.56 -0.80 0.20
N LEU A 126 19.63 -2.08 -0.18
CA LEU A 126 20.52 -3.05 0.46
C LEU A 126 21.98 -2.65 0.35
N SER A 127 22.42 -2.09 -0.79
CA SER A 127 23.80 -1.62 -0.93
C SER A 127 24.12 -0.48 0.05
N LEU A 128 23.19 0.43 0.25
CA LEU A 128 23.34 1.54 1.19
C LEU A 128 23.39 1.06 2.65
N ILE A 129 22.47 0.16 3.05
CA ILE A 129 22.46 -0.38 4.42
C ILE A 129 23.77 -1.11 4.70
N HIS A 130 24.19 -2.03 3.84
CA HIS A 130 25.43 -2.76 4.02
C HIS A 130 26.66 -1.84 4.04
N SER A 131 26.66 -0.76 3.24
CA SER A 131 27.72 0.25 3.25
C SER A 131 27.79 0.99 4.60
N ARG A 132 26.64 1.45 5.14
CA ARG A 132 26.59 2.08 6.47
C ARG A 132 27.10 1.17 7.59
N ARG A 133 26.90 -0.13 7.44
CA ARG A 133 27.34 -1.17 8.39
C ARG A 133 28.80 -1.58 8.21
N GLY A 134 29.51 -1.02 7.22
CA GLY A 134 30.91 -1.39 6.92
C GLY A 134 31.05 -2.77 6.24
N GLU A 135 29.97 -3.35 5.75
CA GLU A 135 29.91 -4.66 5.10
C GLU A 135 30.19 -4.53 3.60
N ALA A 136 31.46 -4.26 3.25
CA ALA A 136 31.86 -3.87 1.90
C ALA A 136 31.48 -4.90 0.80
N GLN A 137 31.62 -6.19 1.06
CA GLN A 137 31.33 -7.23 0.05
C GLN A 137 29.83 -7.32 -0.29
N PRO A 138 28.90 -7.43 0.68
CA PRO A 138 27.47 -7.37 0.38
C PRO A 138 27.07 -6.06 -0.29
N ALA A 139 27.56 -4.91 0.19
CA ALA A 139 27.27 -3.61 -0.40
C ALA A 139 27.65 -3.57 -1.89
N PHE A 140 28.84 -4.03 -2.23
CA PHE A 140 29.33 -4.04 -3.61
C PHE A 140 28.53 -5.00 -4.50
N ARG A 141 28.17 -6.19 -4.01
CA ARG A 141 27.33 -7.14 -4.78
C ARG A 141 25.98 -6.53 -5.15
N HIS A 142 25.31 -5.91 -4.20
CA HIS A 142 24.03 -5.28 -4.43
C HIS A 142 24.14 -4.05 -5.36
N LEU A 143 25.19 -3.25 -5.21
CA LEU A 143 25.46 -2.12 -6.11
C LEU A 143 25.69 -2.57 -7.56
N LEU A 144 26.43 -3.67 -7.77
CA LEU A 144 26.62 -4.24 -9.11
C LEU A 144 25.31 -4.75 -9.72
N ALA A 145 24.48 -5.41 -8.92
CA ALA A 145 23.15 -5.87 -9.37
C ALA A 145 22.29 -4.68 -9.79
N TYR A 146 22.19 -3.65 -8.96
CA TYR A 146 21.51 -2.40 -9.30
C TYR A 146 21.98 -1.82 -10.64
N ARG A 147 23.30 -1.63 -10.80
CA ARG A 147 23.86 -1.08 -12.03
C ARG A 147 23.54 -1.89 -13.27
N ARG A 148 23.56 -3.22 -13.19
CA ARG A 148 23.19 -4.10 -14.31
C ARG A 148 21.73 -3.89 -14.70
N LEU A 149 20.83 -3.82 -13.71
CA LEU A 149 19.40 -3.68 -13.96
C LEU A 149 19.04 -2.35 -14.62
N ILE A 150 19.63 -1.23 -14.17
CA ILE A 150 19.34 0.09 -14.76
C ILE A 150 19.94 0.24 -16.16
N LEU A 151 21.08 -0.41 -16.47
CA LEU A 151 21.71 -0.34 -17.80
C LEU A 151 20.98 -1.18 -18.85
N VAL A 152 20.20 -2.18 -18.45
CA VAL A 152 19.40 -3.01 -19.38
C VAL A 152 18.04 -2.36 -19.66
N SER A 153 17.60 -1.43 -18.80
CA SER A 153 16.30 -0.74 -18.91
C SER A 153 16.37 0.52 -19.79
N THR A 154 17.55 0.90 -20.28
CA THR A 154 17.79 2.04 -21.20
C THR A 154 18.09 1.53 -22.62
#